data_1157ff474039e185fdd3406cddf74cfd
#
_entry.id   1157ff474039e185fdd3406cddf74cfd
#
_cell.length_a   1.000
_cell.length_b   1.000
_cell.length_c   1.000
_cell.angle_alpha   90.00
_cell.angle_beta   90.00
_cell.angle_gamma   90.00
#
_symmetry.space_group_name_H-M   'P 1'
#
loop_
_entity.id
_entity.type
_entity.pdbx_description
1 polymer ?
#
loop_
_entity_poly.entity_id
_entity_poly.type
_entity_poly.pdbx_seq_one_letter_code
_entity_poly.pdbx_strand_id
1 'polypeptide(L)'
;MNHENPYMNGQIWPELNILEILRQRNPLVICITNDVVRTFTANGLLAIGASPVMSECSEDLKDLIVHASALLINIGTLTPDKVSYYKDAIELAKKHEVPIVLDPVGCHAGAYRLSVVLDLIKTGNISLLRGNQSEIQSIHDALGPDDEDNNSTAGKGVDGAQVEDSAVIAYRLARLINCPVVATGKEDYVSDGTRVFAVPHGHPIMTAVTGTGCLLGAVLAAFFSAYYPCKDSLNIGEFLAYALAYYGLAGESAVQVSGVKPGSFSTAFMDALYSLDDAVLKSENRIRPVVVPDQLQVYFISGTQDVELNENRLLSIVEDACRGGVTCFQFREKGMGTLEGQQKLELAQQLQQICAKYNVLYIINDDVDLAMAVNADGVHVGQEDMRLEEVRNLV
;
A
#
# COMPACT_ATOMS: atom_id res chain seq x y z
N MET A 1 -11.21 13.53 -31.87
CA MET A 1 -10.02 13.30 -31.08
C MET A 1 -10.25 11.97 -30.41
N ASN A 2 -9.50 10.96 -30.83
CA ASN A 2 -9.63 9.62 -30.26
C ASN A 2 -9.07 9.70 -28.84
N HIS A 3 -9.93 9.60 -27.83
CA HIS A 3 -9.51 9.31 -26.49
C HIS A 3 -9.14 7.81 -26.47
N GLU A 4 -7.87 7.52 -26.68
CA GLU A 4 -7.34 6.21 -26.39
C GLU A 4 -7.50 5.98 -24.88
N ASN A 5 -8.20 4.91 -24.52
CA ASN A 5 -8.39 4.52 -23.14
C ASN A 5 -7.00 4.15 -22.56
N PRO A 6 -6.48 4.84 -21.53
CA PRO A 6 -5.14 4.58 -20.99
C PRO A 6 -4.97 3.19 -20.37
N TYR A 7 -6.06 2.42 -20.22
CA TYR A 7 -6.07 1.07 -19.66
C TYR A 7 -6.02 -0.06 -20.68
N MET A 8 -5.89 0.26 -21.99
CA MET A 8 -5.89 -0.74 -23.08
C MET A 8 -4.70 -1.71 -23.09
N ASN A 9 -3.73 -1.59 -22.17
CA ASN A 9 -2.52 -2.42 -22.12
C ASN A 9 -2.31 -3.16 -20.78
N GLY A 10 -3.34 -3.34 -19.95
CA GLY A 10 -3.18 -4.00 -18.65
C GLY A 10 -2.24 -3.25 -17.67
N GLN A 11 -1.91 -2.00 -17.95
CA GLN A 11 -1.04 -1.18 -17.11
C GLN A 11 -1.90 -0.32 -16.17
N ILE A 12 -1.84 -0.63 -14.90
CA ILE A 12 -2.54 0.07 -13.79
C ILE A 12 -2.04 1.53 -13.62
N TRP A 13 -1.06 1.99 -14.41
CA TRP A 13 -0.39 3.25 -14.16
C TRP A 13 -0.95 4.42 -14.99
N PRO A 14 -1.29 5.53 -14.31
CA PRO A 14 -1.65 6.76 -14.99
C PRO A 14 -0.45 7.33 -15.76
N GLU A 15 -0.72 8.24 -16.68
CA GLU A 15 0.30 9.03 -17.38
C GLU A 15 1.15 9.92 -16.43
N LEU A 16 0.93 9.82 -15.12
CA LEU A 16 1.59 10.61 -14.10
C LEU A 16 3.07 10.23 -13.94
N ASN A 17 3.92 11.25 -13.91
CA ASN A 17 5.33 11.12 -13.61
C ASN A 17 5.56 11.41 -12.12
N ILE A 18 5.35 10.40 -11.28
CA ILE A 18 5.35 10.55 -9.80
C ILE A 18 6.74 10.92 -9.28
N LEU A 19 7.81 10.31 -9.83
CA LEU A 19 9.18 10.65 -9.46
C LEU A 19 9.54 12.08 -9.87
N GLU A 20 9.12 12.50 -11.04
CA GLU A 20 9.34 13.88 -11.49
C GLU A 20 8.63 14.87 -10.56
N ILE A 21 7.38 14.60 -10.17
CA ILE A 21 6.64 15.41 -9.20
C ILE A 21 7.38 15.48 -7.86
N LEU A 22 7.85 14.34 -7.34
CA LEU A 22 8.61 14.28 -6.09
C LEU A 22 9.88 15.16 -6.18
N ARG A 23 10.68 14.99 -7.24
CA ARG A 23 11.92 15.73 -7.46
C ARG A 23 11.71 17.23 -7.63
N GLN A 24 10.65 17.65 -8.32
CA GLN A 24 10.29 19.07 -8.48
C GLN A 24 9.86 19.69 -7.15
N ARG A 25 9.18 18.93 -6.28
CA ARG A 25 8.75 19.41 -4.97
C ARG A 25 9.86 19.47 -3.94
N ASN A 26 10.92 18.68 -4.12
CA ASN A 26 12.04 18.54 -3.19
C ASN A 26 11.59 18.50 -1.71
N PRO A 27 10.80 17.46 -1.32
CA PRO A 27 10.11 17.42 -0.05
C PRO A 27 11.08 17.41 1.13
N LEU A 28 10.79 18.21 2.15
CA LEU A 28 11.48 18.17 3.42
C LEU A 28 10.95 17.00 4.26
N VAL A 29 11.79 16.00 4.51
CA VAL A 29 11.46 14.84 5.33
C VAL A 29 12.19 14.94 6.67
N ILE A 30 11.43 15.09 7.75
CA ILE A 30 11.99 15.01 9.10
C ILE A 30 12.11 13.53 9.48
N CYS A 31 13.30 13.11 9.87
CA CYS A 31 13.61 11.75 10.26
C CYS A 31 13.97 11.67 11.73
N ILE A 32 13.09 11.15 12.55
CA ILE A 32 13.40 10.64 13.88
C ILE A 32 13.73 9.17 13.70
N THR A 33 14.99 8.88 13.42
CA THR A 33 15.43 7.54 13.03
C THR A 33 16.49 6.98 13.98
N ASN A 34 16.84 5.71 13.78
CA ASN A 34 17.84 5.06 14.58
C ASN A 34 19.27 5.50 14.20
N ASP A 35 20.17 5.45 15.17
CA ASP A 35 21.51 6.02 15.07
C ASP A 35 22.40 5.30 14.05
N VAL A 36 22.11 4.00 13.80
CA VAL A 36 22.92 3.15 12.92
C VAL A 36 22.80 3.55 11.45
N VAL A 37 21.65 4.14 11.03
CA VAL A 37 21.32 4.34 9.62
C VAL A 37 21.20 5.81 9.20
N ARG A 38 21.48 6.77 10.10
CA ARG A 38 21.23 8.22 9.85
C ARG A 38 21.86 8.71 8.56
N THR A 39 23.15 8.47 8.38
CA THR A 39 23.89 8.90 7.17
C THR A 39 23.35 8.20 5.91
N PHE A 40 23.07 6.90 6.00
CA PHE A 40 22.53 6.13 4.88
C PHE A 40 21.15 6.64 4.46
N THR A 41 20.30 6.92 5.45
CA THR A 41 18.96 7.48 5.22
C THR A 41 19.03 8.88 4.61
N ALA A 42 19.90 9.76 5.13
CA ALA A 42 20.08 11.10 4.57
C ALA A 42 20.55 11.05 3.10
N ASN A 43 21.56 10.24 2.79
CA ASN A 43 22.07 10.10 1.44
C ASN A 43 21.02 9.51 0.48
N GLY A 44 20.24 8.53 0.92
CA GLY A 44 19.15 7.96 0.11
C GLY A 44 18.06 8.99 -0.19
N LEU A 45 17.66 9.81 0.78
CA LEU A 45 16.69 10.89 0.55
C LEU A 45 17.23 11.92 -0.44
N LEU A 46 18.51 12.33 -0.31
CA LEU A 46 19.15 13.24 -1.27
C LEU A 46 19.19 12.61 -2.67
N ALA A 47 19.48 11.32 -2.78
CA ALA A 47 19.54 10.61 -4.07
C ALA A 47 18.19 10.62 -4.79
N ILE A 48 17.07 10.48 -4.09
CA ILE A 48 15.74 10.52 -4.70
C ILE A 48 15.25 11.95 -5.00
N GLY A 49 15.97 12.99 -4.56
CA GLY A 49 15.60 14.39 -4.76
C GLY A 49 14.80 15.00 -3.60
N ALA A 50 14.85 14.40 -2.40
CA ALA A 50 14.24 14.93 -1.18
C ALA A 50 15.28 15.61 -0.28
N SER A 51 14.83 16.44 0.65
CA SER A 51 15.67 17.14 1.64
C SER A 51 15.52 16.48 3.02
N PRO A 52 16.55 15.81 3.56
CA PRO A 52 16.48 15.16 4.86
C PRO A 52 16.80 16.13 6.01
N VAL A 53 16.08 16.01 7.12
CA VAL A 53 16.45 16.58 8.41
C VAL A 53 16.44 15.50 9.48
N MET A 54 17.58 15.30 10.17
CA MET A 54 17.70 14.36 11.29
C MET A 54 17.43 15.12 12.60
N SER A 55 16.25 14.94 13.20
CA SER A 55 15.85 15.66 14.41
C SER A 55 15.91 14.77 15.64
N GLU A 56 16.39 15.34 16.76
CA GLU A 56 16.51 14.69 18.08
C GLU A 56 16.06 15.60 19.23
N CYS A 57 15.51 16.79 18.94
CA CYS A 57 15.18 17.80 19.92
C CYS A 57 13.77 18.32 19.71
N SER A 58 12.92 18.27 20.75
CA SER A 58 11.53 18.74 20.68
C SER A 58 11.41 20.24 20.41
N GLU A 59 12.37 21.04 20.90
CA GLU A 59 12.39 22.48 20.66
C GLU A 59 12.65 22.81 19.19
N ASP A 60 13.66 22.18 18.60
CA ASP A 60 14.03 22.35 17.20
C ASP A 60 12.90 21.83 16.27
N LEU A 61 12.27 20.72 16.65
CA LEU A 61 11.18 20.15 15.88
C LEU A 61 9.99 21.10 15.69
N LYS A 62 9.69 21.96 16.67
CA LYS A 62 8.58 22.94 16.59
C LYS A 62 8.76 23.92 15.43
N ASP A 63 10.01 24.29 15.16
CA ASP A 63 10.33 25.25 14.09
C ASP A 63 10.41 24.52 12.72
N LEU A 64 10.83 23.27 12.71
CA LEU A 64 11.02 22.49 11.48
C LEU A 64 9.71 21.91 10.94
N ILE A 65 8.80 21.46 11.82
CA ILE A 65 7.61 20.69 11.42
C ILE A 65 6.67 21.49 10.52
N VAL A 66 6.61 22.80 10.67
CA VAL A 66 5.77 23.70 9.86
C VAL A 66 6.17 23.72 8.38
N HIS A 67 7.39 23.29 8.07
CA HIS A 67 7.94 23.24 6.73
C HIS A 67 8.04 21.81 6.19
N ALA A 68 7.75 20.80 7.03
CA ALA A 68 7.91 19.41 6.69
C ALA A 68 6.84 18.94 5.70
N SER A 69 7.24 18.13 4.74
CA SER A 69 6.35 17.41 3.84
C SER A 69 5.92 16.06 4.42
N ALA A 70 6.76 15.46 5.28
CA ALA A 70 6.45 14.24 6.03
C ALA A 70 7.37 14.06 7.23
N LEU A 71 6.93 13.24 8.18
CA LEU A 71 7.67 12.81 9.36
C LEU A 71 7.87 11.30 9.33
N LEU A 72 9.13 10.82 9.44
CA LEU A 72 9.46 9.44 9.71
C LEU A 72 9.72 9.24 11.20
N ILE A 73 9.07 8.26 11.81
CA ILE A 73 9.40 7.74 13.15
C ILE A 73 9.86 6.29 13.01
N ASN A 74 11.14 6.03 13.28
CA ASN A 74 11.75 4.70 13.28
C ASN A 74 12.30 4.39 14.67
N ILE A 75 11.80 3.32 15.29
CA ILE A 75 12.09 2.99 16.69
C ILE A 75 13.33 2.11 16.92
N GLY A 76 14.21 2.00 15.93
CA GLY A 76 15.33 1.02 15.96
C GLY A 76 16.26 1.13 17.18
N THR A 77 16.62 2.36 17.61
CA THR A 77 17.43 2.61 18.83
C THR A 77 16.54 3.24 19.92
N LEU A 78 15.62 2.44 20.44
CA LEU A 78 14.61 2.87 21.40
C LEU A 78 15.21 3.17 22.78
N THR A 79 14.84 4.35 23.33
CA THR A 79 15.10 4.75 24.72
C THR A 79 13.84 5.40 25.32
N PRO A 80 13.68 5.46 26.67
CA PRO A 80 12.54 6.14 27.28
C PRO A 80 12.39 7.60 26.84
N ASP A 81 13.48 8.33 26.70
CA ASP A 81 13.47 9.75 26.28
C ASP A 81 12.99 9.86 24.82
N LYS A 82 13.42 8.95 23.94
CA LYS A 82 12.94 8.90 22.56
C LYS A 82 11.43 8.60 22.48
N VAL A 83 10.89 7.78 23.39
CA VAL A 83 9.43 7.49 23.41
C VAL A 83 8.63 8.75 23.70
N SER A 84 9.09 9.58 24.66
CA SER A 84 8.45 10.88 24.91
C SER A 84 8.54 11.78 23.68
N TYR A 85 9.70 11.84 23.06
CA TYR A 85 9.94 12.61 21.85
C TYR A 85 9.06 12.16 20.66
N TYR A 86 8.85 10.86 20.47
CA TYR A 86 7.94 10.38 19.43
C TYR A 86 6.50 10.87 19.65
N LYS A 87 6.01 10.86 20.88
CA LYS A 87 4.67 11.34 21.22
C LYS A 87 4.53 12.84 20.95
N ASP A 88 5.51 13.64 21.38
CA ASP A 88 5.54 15.08 21.09
C ASP A 88 5.57 15.35 19.58
N ALA A 89 6.36 14.58 18.83
CA ALA A 89 6.48 14.69 17.39
C ALA A 89 5.16 14.37 16.68
N ILE A 90 4.45 13.33 17.11
CA ILE A 90 3.13 12.96 16.57
C ILE A 90 2.12 14.09 16.80
N GLU A 91 2.05 14.66 18.00
CA GLU A 91 1.13 15.75 18.30
C GLU A 91 1.44 17.02 17.48
N LEU A 92 2.72 17.32 17.29
CA LEU A 92 3.14 18.44 16.43
C LEU A 92 2.79 18.17 14.95
N ALA A 93 3.07 16.99 14.44
CA ALA A 93 2.74 16.61 13.07
C ALA A 93 1.23 16.67 12.83
N LYS A 94 0.43 16.14 13.76
CA LYS A 94 -1.04 16.23 13.71
C LYS A 94 -1.51 17.68 13.62
N LYS A 95 -0.97 18.57 14.48
CA LYS A 95 -1.35 19.99 14.51
C LYS A 95 -1.09 20.70 13.19
N HIS A 96 -0.06 20.28 12.46
CA HIS A 96 0.37 20.87 11.18
C HIS A 96 -0.01 20.03 9.96
N GLU A 97 -0.83 18.98 10.14
CA GLU A 97 -1.31 18.08 9.08
C GLU A 97 -0.17 17.40 8.28
N VAL A 98 0.97 17.17 8.95
CA VAL A 98 2.14 16.51 8.36
C VAL A 98 1.93 14.99 8.44
N PRO A 99 1.97 14.25 7.30
CA PRO A 99 1.83 12.81 7.30
C PRO A 99 2.97 12.12 8.05
N ILE A 100 2.63 11.04 8.77
CA ILE A 100 3.56 10.30 9.62
C ILE A 100 3.72 8.88 9.10
N VAL A 101 4.97 8.48 8.81
CA VAL A 101 5.34 7.08 8.54
C VAL A 101 5.95 6.49 9.81
N LEU A 102 5.36 5.40 10.31
CA LEU A 102 5.87 4.65 11.45
C LEU A 102 6.59 3.38 10.97
N ASP A 103 7.86 3.24 11.34
CA ASP A 103 8.70 2.06 11.08
C ASP A 103 9.01 1.36 12.43
N PRO A 104 8.29 0.27 12.78
CA PRO A 104 8.30 -0.37 14.08
C PRO A 104 9.48 -1.34 14.27
N VAL A 105 10.67 -0.95 13.85
CA VAL A 105 11.88 -1.79 13.80
C VAL A 105 12.05 -2.65 15.05
N GLY A 106 12.02 -3.97 14.86
CA GLY A 106 12.26 -4.94 15.91
C GLY A 106 11.16 -5.05 16.96
N CYS A 107 9.93 -4.59 16.69
CA CYS A 107 8.84 -4.66 17.67
C CYS A 107 8.45 -6.09 18.04
N HIS A 108 8.67 -7.05 17.13
CA HIS A 108 8.44 -8.48 17.37
C HIS A 108 9.44 -9.10 18.37
N ALA A 109 10.60 -8.46 18.59
CA ALA A 109 11.69 -9.02 19.40
C ALA A 109 11.55 -8.77 20.91
N GLY A 110 10.55 -7.97 21.35
CA GLY A 110 10.39 -7.72 22.78
C GLY A 110 9.13 -6.95 23.16
N ALA A 111 8.52 -7.32 24.27
CA ALA A 111 7.24 -6.77 24.74
C ALA A 111 7.26 -5.24 24.91
N TYR A 112 8.37 -4.66 25.38
CA TYR A 112 8.50 -3.21 25.54
C TYR A 112 8.45 -2.48 24.19
N ARG A 113 9.15 -2.99 23.16
CA ARG A 113 9.10 -2.41 21.83
C ARG A 113 7.69 -2.46 21.24
N LEU A 114 7.04 -3.62 21.37
CA LEU A 114 5.67 -3.82 20.90
C LEU A 114 4.71 -2.86 21.62
N SER A 115 4.78 -2.74 22.95
CA SER A 115 3.90 -1.82 23.70
C SER A 115 4.08 -0.37 23.27
N VAL A 116 5.31 0.07 22.99
CA VAL A 116 5.54 1.44 22.46
C VAL A 116 4.88 1.62 21.10
N VAL A 117 5.04 0.66 20.18
CA VAL A 117 4.40 0.75 18.85
C VAL A 117 2.88 0.82 18.96
N LEU A 118 2.27 -0.04 19.79
CA LEU A 118 0.84 -0.04 20.03
C LEU A 118 0.35 1.30 20.61
N ASP A 119 1.10 1.89 21.54
CA ASP A 119 0.79 3.21 22.08
C ASP A 119 0.86 4.31 21.01
N LEU A 120 1.86 4.27 20.12
CA LEU A 120 1.96 5.23 19.03
C LEU A 120 0.81 5.07 18.02
N ILE A 121 0.43 3.84 17.65
CA ILE A 121 -0.71 3.55 16.76
C ILE A 121 -2.02 4.06 17.37
N LYS A 122 -2.22 3.87 18.68
CA LYS A 122 -3.43 4.33 19.40
C LYS A 122 -3.63 5.85 19.33
N THR A 123 -2.63 6.64 19.00
CA THR A 123 -2.81 8.09 18.76
C THR A 123 -3.75 8.38 17.59
N GLY A 124 -3.92 7.42 16.65
CA GLY A 124 -4.78 7.55 15.48
C GLY A 124 -4.25 8.52 14.41
N ASN A 125 -2.97 8.93 14.49
CA ASN A 125 -2.40 9.95 13.60
C ASN A 125 -1.33 9.41 12.66
N ILE A 126 -1.16 8.08 12.61
CA ILE A 126 -0.20 7.45 11.69
C ILE A 126 -0.82 7.41 10.29
N SER A 127 -0.08 7.88 9.29
CA SER A 127 -0.50 7.92 7.89
C SER A 127 -0.07 6.68 7.11
N LEU A 128 0.98 5.98 7.59
CA LEU A 128 1.47 4.72 7.05
C LEU A 128 2.21 3.94 8.13
N LEU A 129 1.87 2.67 8.30
CA LEU A 129 2.65 1.71 9.06
C LEU A 129 3.46 0.85 8.08
N ARG A 130 4.79 0.82 8.22
CA ARG A 130 5.68 0.02 7.37
C ARG A 130 6.57 -0.87 8.24
N GLY A 131 6.49 -2.18 8.10
CA GLY A 131 7.36 -3.12 8.79
C GLY A 131 7.67 -4.35 7.92
N ASN A 132 8.55 -5.24 8.41
CA ASN A 132 8.69 -6.57 7.83
C ASN A 132 7.52 -7.47 8.27
N GLN A 133 7.41 -8.65 7.63
CA GLN A 133 6.33 -9.60 7.92
C GLN A 133 6.19 -9.91 9.42
N SER A 134 7.28 -10.15 10.14
CA SER A 134 7.25 -10.49 11.58
C SER A 134 6.81 -9.31 12.44
N GLU A 135 7.18 -8.08 12.07
CA GLU A 135 6.77 -6.86 12.75
C GLU A 135 5.27 -6.62 12.57
N ILE A 136 4.78 -6.71 11.34
CA ILE A 136 3.37 -6.52 10.99
C ILE A 136 2.50 -7.61 11.65
N GLN A 137 2.93 -8.89 11.60
CA GLN A 137 2.25 -9.99 12.29
C GLN A 137 2.12 -9.73 13.79
N SER A 138 3.23 -9.35 14.46
CA SER A 138 3.22 -9.14 15.91
C SER A 138 2.30 -7.99 16.34
N ILE A 139 2.18 -6.96 15.52
CA ILE A 139 1.25 -5.84 15.78
C ILE A 139 -0.19 -6.30 15.56
N HIS A 140 -0.46 -7.04 14.48
CA HIS A 140 -1.78 -7.60 14.20
C HIS A 140 -2.27 -8.49 15.35
N ASP A 141 -1.44 -9.43 15.79
CA ASP A 141 -1.77 -10.39 16.86
C ASP A 141 -2.04 -9.69 18.20
N ALA A 142 -1.35 -8.57 18.45
CA ALA A 142 -1.53 -7.80 19.68
C ALA A 142 -2.77 -6.87 19.67
N LEU A 143 -3.31 -6.55 18.50
CA LEU A 143 -4.49 -5.67 18.33
C LEU A 143 -5.75 -6.45 17.95
N GLY A 144 -5.59 -7.67 17.43
CA GLY A 144 -6.70 -8.55 17.06
C GLY A 144 -7.58 -8.89 18.28
N PRO A 145 -8.83 -9.34 18.05
CA PRO A 145 -9.65 -9.86 19.14
C PRO A 145 -8.94 -11.03 19.80
N ASP A 146 -9.00 -11.12 21.13
CA ASP A 146 -8.59 -12.30 21.87
C ASP A 146 -9.47 -13.48 21.38
N ASP A 147 -8.96 -14.26 20.44
CA ASP A 147 -9.57 -15.54 20.09
C ASP A 147 -9.42 -16.45 21.32
N GLU A 148 -10.51 -16.61 22.08
CA GLU A 148 -10.57 -17.50 23.26
C GLU A 148 -10.18 -18.95 22.92
N ASP A 149 -10.13 -19.31 21.62
CA ASP A 149 -9.70 -20.63 21.14
C ASP A 149 -8.17 -20.73 20.91
N ASN A 150 -7.42 -19.63 20.93
CA ASN A 150 -5.95 -19.64 20.80
C ASN A 150 -5.25 -19.79 22.16
N ASN A 151 -5.57 -20.85 22.88
CA ASN A 151 -4.79 -21.33 24.04
C ASN A 151 -3.49 -22.01 23.57
N SER A 152 -2.84 -21.47 22.53
CA SER A 152 -1.53 -21.88 22.06
C SER A 152 -0.47 -20.88 22.51
N THR A 153 -0.06 -21.05 23.77
CA THR A 153 1.31 -20.81 24.28
C THR A 153 2.11 -19.71 23.57
N ALA A 154 2.06 -18.53 24.16
CA ALA A 154 3.17 -17.59 24.05
C ALA A 154 4.50 -18.32 24.36
N GLY A 155 5.32 -18.42 23.35
CA GLY A 155 6.68 -18.94 23.51
C GLY A 155 6.87 -20.33 22.91
N LYS A 156 7.49 -20.36 21.78
CA LYS A 156 8.56 -21.25 21.39
C LYS A 156 8.65 -21.46 19.88
N GLY A 157 9.77 -21.09 19.37
CA GLY A 157 10.35 -21.84 18.27
C GLY A 157 9.99 -21.35 16.87
N VAL A 158 11.04 -21.00 16.22
CA VAL A 158 11.19 -20.53 14.84
C VAL A 158 10.68 -21.52 13.76
N ASP A 159 10.15 -22.69 14.15
CA ASP A 159 9.74 -23.74 13.22
C ASP A 159 8.36 -24.31 13.61
N GLY A 160 7.28 -23.77 13.01
CA GLY A 160 6.00 -24.47 13.08
C GLY A 160 4.70 -23.66 13.15
N ALA A 161 4.69 -22.35 13.34
CA ALA A 161 3.50 -21.55 13.12
C ALA A 161 3.26 -21.47 11.60
N GLN A 162 2.05 -21.77 11.14
CA GLN A 162 1.63 -21.42 9.78
C GLN A 162 1.79 -19.90 9.67
N VAL A 163 2.77 -19.47 8.89
CA VAL A 163 2.96 -18.04 8.58
C VAL A 163 1.76 -17.66 7.76
N GLU A 164 0.86 -16.87 8.35
CA GLU A 164 -0.27 -16.32 7.61
C GLU A 164 0.25 -15.53 6.40
N ASP A 165 -0.50 -15.54 5.32
CA ASP A 165 -0.12 -14.83 4.10
C ASP A 165 0.03 -13.34 4.42
N SER A 166 1.20 -12.77 4.12
CA SER A 166 1.51 -11.35 4.39
C SER A 166 0.49 -10.39 3.78
N ALA A 167 -0.14 -10.77 2.66
CA ALA A 167 -1.22 -10.01 2.04
C ALA A 167 -2.45 -9.92 2.95
N VAL A 168 -2.85 -11.05 3.54
CA VAL A 168 -4.02 -11.15 4.45
C VAL A 168 -3.78 -10.31 5.69
N ILE A 169 -2.60 -10.44 6.30
CA ILE A 169 -2.25 -9.71 7.52
C ILE A 169 -2.18 -8.21 7.27
N ALA A 170 -1.55 -7.78 6.16
CA ALA A 170 -1.48 -6.38 5.78
C ALA A 170 -2.89 -5.79 5.60
N TYR A 171 -3.79 -6.54 4.95
CA TYR A 171 -5.19 -6.14 4.76
C TYR A 171 -5.94 -6.00 6.09
N ARG A 172 -5.90 -7.04 6.94
CA ARG A 172 -6.58 -7.04 8.24
C ARG A 172 -6.08 -5.92 9.14
N LEU A 173 -4.76 -5.77 9.24
CA LEU A 173 -4.17 -4.73 10.07
C LEU A 173 -4.49 -3.33 9.55
N ALA A 174 -4.47 -3.10 8.24
CA ALA A 174 -4.83 -1.80 7.66
C ALA A 174 -6.27 -1.39 8.02
N ARG A 175 -7.21 -2.35 7.99
CA ARG A 175 -8.59 -2.13 8.43
C ARG A 175 -8.70 -1.87 9.93
N LEU A 176 -7.97 -2.65 10.73
CA LEU A 176 -8.02 -2.57 12.19
C LEU A 176 -7.53 -1.23 12.72
N ILE A 177 -6.45 -0.69 12.13
CA ILE A 177 -5.86 0.59 12.54
C ILE A 177 -6.32 1.78 11.69
N ASN A 178 -7.15 1.54 10.67
CA ASN A 178 -7.61 2.55 9.70
C ASN A 178 -6.45 3.37 9.12
N CYS A 179 -5.40 2.67 8.66
CA CYS A 179 -4.17 3.26 8.15
C CYS A 179 -3.55 2.30 7.13
N PRO A 180 -3.03 2.77 5.99
CA PRO A 180 -2.28 1.93 5.08
C PRO A 180 -1.14 1.17 5.77
N VAL A 181 -0.94 -0.07 5.35
CA VAL A 181 0.10 -0.97 5.87
C VAL A 181 0.96 -1.49 4.74
N VAL A 182 2.28 -1.41 4.92
CA VAL A 182 3.28 -2.03 4.06
C VAL A 182 3.97 -3.15 4.82
N ALA A 183 3.84 -4.37 4.34
CA ALA A 183 4.53 -5.56 4.84
C ALA A 183 5.63 -5.97 3.88
N THR A 184 6.90 -5.78 4.27
CA THR A 184 8.05 -6.11 3.42
C THR A 184 8.55 -7.52 3.68
N GLY A 185 8.98 -8.20 2.59
CA GLY A 185 9.42 -9.59 2.64
C GLY A 185 10.17 -10.03 1.39
N LYS A 186 9.96 -11.28 1.00
CA LYS A 186 10.44 -11.80 -0.29
C LYS A 186 9.66 -11.15 -1.45
N GLU A 187 8.40 -10.91 -1.25
CA GLU A 187 7.51 -10.09 -2.03
C GLU A 187 6.91 -9.07 -1.05
N ASP A 188 6.85 -7.82 -1.42
CA ASP A 188 6.27 -6.79 -0.58
C ASP A 188 4.76 -6.70 -0.85
N TYR A 189 4.00 -6.43 0.21
CA TYR A 189 2.56 -6.22 0.11
C TYR A 189 2.19 -4.87 0.70
N VAL A 190 1.27 -4.18 0.05
CA VAL A 190 0.66 -2.96 0.57
C VAL A 190 -0.84 -3.07 0.55
N SER A 191 -1.47 -2.64 1.64
CA SER A 191 -2.92 -2.53 1.74
C SER A 191 -3.32 -1.17 2.31
N ASP A 192 -4.37 -0.59 1.74
CA ASP A 192 -5.07 0.60 2.26
C ASP A 192 -6.31 0.24 3.12
N GLY A 193 -6.50 -1.06 3.38
CA GLY A 193 -7.68 -1.59 4.06
C GLY A 193 -8.86 -1.90 3.14
N THR A 194 -8.71 -1.59 1.84
CA THR A 194 -9.70 -1.90 0.79
C THR A 194 -9.10 -2.83 -0.25
N ARG A 195 -7.98 -2.45 -0.82
CA ARG A 195 -7.24 -3.16 -1.84
C ARG A 195 -5.91 -3.65 -1.29
N VAL A 196 -5.39 -4.69 -1.92
CA VAL A 196 -4.05 -5.23 -1.64
C VAL A 196 -3.28 -5.30 -2.93
N PHE A 197 -2.02 -4.87 -2.90
CA PHE A 197 -1.10 -4.96 -4.02
C PHE A 197 0.13 -5.74 -3.61
N ALA A 198 0.54 -6.67 -4.48
CA ALA A 198 1.82 -7.36 -4.39
C ALA A 198 2.85 -6.64 -5.26
N VAL A 199 4.05 -6.45 -4.72
CA VAL A 199 5.15 -5.73 -5.36
C VAL A 199 6.36 -6.65 -5.40
N PRO A 200 6.52 -7.46 -6.48
CA PRO A 200 7.58 -8.47 -6.60
C PRO A 200 8.89 -7.85 -7.11
N HIS A 201 9.32 -6.75 -6.51
CA HIS A 201 10.55 -6.07 -6.83
C HIS A 201 11.55 -6.16 -5.69
N GLY A 202 12.83 -6.07 -6.00
CA GLY A 202 13.92 -6.11 -5.05
C GLY A 202 14.82 -7.32 -5.22
N HIS A 203 15.88 -7.36 -4.42
CA HIS A 203 16.86 -8.43 -4.48
C HIS A 203 17.31 -8.82 -3.05
N PRO A 204 17.55 -10.11 -2.75
CA PRO A 204 17.95 -10.58 -1.42
C PRO A 204 19.19 -9.89 -0.84
N ILE A 205 20.12 -9.41 -1.67
CA ILE A 205 21.32 -8.70 -1.19
C ILE A 205 20.99 -7.44 -0.38
N MET A 206 19.80 -6.85 -0.59
CA MET A 206 19.36 -5.69 0.19
C MET A 206 19.36 -5.97 1.69
N THR A 207 19.10 -7.21 2.10
CA THR A 207 19.16 -7.62 3.52
C THR A 207 20.57 -7.68 4.08
N ALA A 208 21.58 -7.74 3.22
CA ALA A 208 23.00 -7.77 3.63
C ALA A 208 23.61 -6.36 3.80
N VAL A 209 22.84 -5.30 3.54
CA VAL A 209 23.26 -3.90 3.70
C VAL A 209 22.41 -3.23 4.77
N THR A 210 23.03 -2.90 5.89
CA THR A 210 22.35 -2.23 7.01
C THR A 210 21.73 -0.91 6.55
N GLY A 211 20.48 -0.71 6.88
CA GLY A 211 19.76 0.54 6.62
C GLY A 211 18.85 0.53 5.40
N THR A 212 18.96 -0.44 4.50
CA THR A 212 18.06 -0.52 3.34
C THR A 212 16.58 -0.59 3.77
N GLY A 213 16.25 -1.39 4.79
CA GLY A 213 14.89 -1.39 5.33
C GLY A 213 14.49 -0.03 5.90
N CYS A 214 15.29 0.56 6.77
CA CYS A 214 14.99 1.85 7.40
C CYS A 214 14.92 3.02 6.40
N LEU A 215 15.75 2.99 5.35
CA LEU A 215 15.70 3.98 4.27
C LEU A 215 14.36 3.90 3.51
N LEU A 216 13.81 2.70 3.30
CA LEU A 216 12.51 2.57 2.64
C LEU A 216 11.41 3.35 3.37
N GLY A 217 11.39 3.34 4.70
CA GLY A 217 10.44 4.15 5.48
C GLY A 217 10.56 5.66 5.18
N ALA A 218 11.80 6.16 5.03
CA ALA A 218 12.06 7.56 4.68
C ALA A 218 11.68 7.87 3.22
N VAL A 219 11.94 6.94 2.30
CA VAL A 219 11.54 7.08 0.89
C VAL A 219 10.02 7.14 0.78
N LEU A 220 9.29 6.25 1.45
CA LEU A 220 7.82 6.29 1.51
C LEU A 220 7.30 7.61 2.09
N ALA A 221 7.97 8.14 3.13
CA ALA A 221 7.63 9.46 3.68
C ALA A 221 7.82 10.59 2.64
N ALA A 222 8.91 10.56 1.88
CA ALA A 222 9.14 11.54 0.81
C ALA A 222 8.05 11.46 -0.29
N PHE A 223 7.62 10.26 -0.65
CA PHE A 223 6.57 10.04 -1.65
C PHE A 223 5.23 10.65 -1.26
N PHE A 224 4.88 10.76 0.02
CA PHE A 224 3.63 11.42 0.42
C PHE A 224 3.50 12.86 -0.12
N SER A 225 4.61 13.56 -0.33
CA SER A 225 4.58 14.90 -0.94
C SER A 225 4.04 14.90 -2.37
N ALA A 226 4.26 13.81 -3.11
CA ALA A 226 3.78 13.63 -4.48
C ALA A 226 2.37 13.02 -4.53
N TYR A 227 1.88 12.43 -3.43
CA TYR A 227 0.54 11.83 -3.39
C TYR A 227 -0.58 12.86 -3.55
N TYR A 228 -0.55 13.95 -2.81
CA TYR A 228 -1.65 14.93 -2.81
C TYR A 228 -2.03 15.46 -4.19
N PRO A 229 -1.10 15.74 -5.11
CA PRO A 229 -1.45 16.10 -6.48
C PRO A 229 -2.06 14.95 -7.29
N CYS A 230 -1.82 13.70 -6.89
CA CYS A 230 -2.23 12.49 -7.62
C CYS A 230 -3.46 11.80 -7.02
N LYS A 231 -3.94 12.23 -5.84
CA LYS A 231 -4.99 11.55 -5.06
C LYS A 231 -6.33 11.34 -5.78
N ASP A 232 -6.64 12.19 -6.76
CA ASP A 232 -7.86 12.08 -7.55
C ASP A 232 -7.71 11.07 -8.71
N SER A 233 -6.47 10.64 -9.01
CA SER A 233 -6.13 9.70 -10.08
C SER A 233 -5.65 8.35 -9.58
N LEU A 234 -5.13 8.29 -8.33
CA LEU A 234 -4.60 7.08 -7.72
C LEU A 234 -5.10 6.94 -6.28
N ASN A 235 -5.46 5.72 -5.88
CA ASN A 235 -5.67 5.47 -4.48
C ASN A 235 -4.32 5.37 -3.74
N ILE A 236 -4.34 5.47 -2.42
CA ILE A 236 -3.11 5.47 -1.62
C ILE A 236 -2.36 4.13 -1.68
N GLY A 237 -3.07 3.00 -1.80
CA GLY A 237 -2.46 1.67 -1.93
C GLY A 237 -1.68 1.53 -3.24
N GLU A 238 -2.26 1.94 -4.36
CA GLU A 238 -1.59 1.97 -5.68
C GLU A 238 -0.37 2.88 -5.65
N PHE A 239 -0.52 4.07 -5.07
CA PHE A 239 0.56 5.04 -4.96
C PHE A 239 1.75 4.50 -4.14
N LEU A 240 1.47 3.84 -3.01
CA LEU A 240 2.50 3.22 -2.18
C LEU A 240 3.14 2.01 -2.88
N ALA A 241 2.37 1.24 -3.64
CA ALA A 241 2.91 0.14 -4.45
C ALA A 241 3.91 0.66 -5.50
N TYR A 242 3.63 1.81 -6.13
CA TYR A 242 4.57 2.47 -7.02
C TYR A 242 5.89 2.86 -6.31
N ALA A 243 5.80 3.46 -5.13
CA ALA A 243 6.97 3.82 -4.34
C ALA A 243 7.82 2.61 -3.93
N LEU A 244 7.17 1.48 -3.60
CA LEU A 244 7.83 0.21 -3.31
C LEU A 244 8.52 -0.35 -4.56
N ALA A 245 7.85 -0.32 -5.72
CA ALA A 245 8.43 -0.79 -6.99
C ALA A 245 9.67 0.02 -7.36
N TYR A 246 9.62 1.35 -7.24
CA TYR A 246 10.79 2.20 -7.44
C TYR A 246 11.97 1.76 -6.58
N TYR A 247 11.73 1.55 -5.29
CA TYR A 247 12.78 1.16 -4.35
C TYR A 247 13.35 -0.23 -4.64
N GLY A 248 12.47 -1.18 -4.96
CA GLY A 248 12.87 -2.54 -5.35
C GLY A 248 13.64 -2.58 -6.66
N LEU A 249 13.20 -1.85 -7.69
CA LEU A 249 13.89 -1.72 -8.97
C LEU A 249 15.27 -1.07 -8.85
N ALA A 250 15.41 -0.09 -7.95
CA ALA A 250 16.73 0.46 -7.63
C ALA A 250 17.67 -0.62 -7.07
N GLY A 251 17.16 -1.52 -6.22
CA GLY A 251 17.91 -2.67 -5.74
C GLY A 251 18.29 -3.65 -6.84
N GLU A 252 17.38 -3.97 -7.76
CA GLU A 252 17.64 -4.84 -8.90
C GLU A 252 18.69 -4.23 -9.85
N SER A 253 18.53 -2.95 -10.19
CA SER A 253 19.48 -2.21 -11.05
C SER A 253 20.88 -2.16 -10.42
N ALA A 254 20.98 -1.95 -9.11
CA ALA A 254 22.24 -1.93 -8.40
C ALA A 254 22.98 -3.29 -8.47
N VAL A 255 22.25 -4.39 -8.40
CA VAL A 255 22.84 -5.75 -8.53
C VAL A 255 23.40 -6.00 -9.91
N GLN A 256 22.76 -5.51 -10.95
CA GLN A 256 23.28 -5.64 -12.33
C GLN A 256 24.65 -4.98 -12.47
N VAL A 257 24.89 -3.88 -11.77
CA VAL A 257 26.17 -3.14 -11.81
C VAL A 257 27.20 -3.75 -10.83
N SER A 258 26.80 -4.02 -9.59
CA SER A 258 27.72 -4.43 -8.51
C SER A 258 27.97 -5.93 -8.42
N GLY A 259 27.07 -6.74 -8.99
CA GLY A 259 26.93 -8.14 -8.62
C GLY A 259 26.50 -8.30 -7.15
N VAL A 260 26.55 -9.50 -6.63
CA VAL A 260 26.16 -9.83 -5.25
C VAL A 260 27.33 -9.52 -4.28
N LYS A 261 27.67 -8.22 -4.14
CA LYS A 261 28.76 -7.71 -3.30
C LYS A 261 28.25 -6.56 -2.44
N PRO A 262 28.02 -6.75 -1.12
CA PRO A 262 27.33 -5.76 -0.27
C PRO A 262 27.92 -4.34 -0.31
N GLY A 263 29.27 -4.22 -0.30
CA GLY A 263 29.94 -2.91 -0.32
C GLY A 263 29.71 -2.16 -1.64
N SER A 264 29.95 -2.83 -2.77
CA SER A 264 29.71 -2.25 -4.10
C SER A 264 28.23 -2.03 -4.35
N PHE A 265 27.36 -2.94 -3.89
CA PHE A 265 25.92 -2.80 -3.96
C PHE A 265 25.43 -1.53 -3.25
N SER A 266 25.92 -1.26 -2.04
CA SER A 266 25.53 -0.07 -1.29
C SER A 266 25.73 1.23 -2.08
N THR A 267 26.87 1.35 -2.77
CA THR A 267 27.16 2.51 -3.63
C THR A 267 26.27 2.51 -4.88
N ALA A 268 26.21 1.39 -5.60
CA ALA A 268 25.40 1.26 -6.80
C ALA A 268 23.90 1.47 -6.52
N PHE A 269 23.43 1.15 -5.32
CA PHE A 269 22.05 1.36 -4.91
C PHE A 269 21.73 2.86 -4.76
N MET A 270 22.63 3.66 -4.20
CA MET A 270 22.47 5.12 -4.16
C MET A 270 22.46 5.73 -5.57
N ASP A 271 23.33 5.24 -6.45
CA ASP A 271 23.38 5.67 -7.85
C ASP A 271 22.09 5.30 -8.60
N ALA A 272 21.53 4.11 -8.34
CA ALA A 272 20.28 3.65 -8.92
C ALA A 272 19.08 4.48 -8.42
N LEU A 273 19.00 4.79 -7.13
CA LEU A 273 17.96 5.67 -6.56
C LEU A 273 18.00 7.07 -7.23
N TYR A 274 19.17 7.55 -7.58
CA TYR A 274 19.30 8.84 -8.25
C TYR A 274 18.91 8.79 -9.73
N SER A 275 19.30 7.72 -10.43
CA SER A 275 19.24 7.64 -11.91
C SER A 275 17.93 7.09 -12.46
N LEU A 276 17.16 6.29 -11.68
CA LEU A 276 15.87 5.78 -12.12
C LEU A 276 14.87 6.89 -12.40
N ASP A 277 14.04 6.70 -13.41
CA ASP A 277 12.97 7.61 -13.81
C ASP A 277 11.62 6.88 -13.96
N ASP A 278 10.56 7.66 -14.20
CA ASP A 278 9.20 7.13 -14.37
C ASP A 278 9.06 6.24 -15.61
N ALA A 279 9.88 6.45 -16.67
CA ALA A 279 9.81 5.64 -17.88
C ALA A 279 10.29 4.21 -17.62
N VAL A 280 11.39 4.05 -16.88
CA VAL A 280 11.89 2.73 -16.46
C VAL A 280 10.89 2.04 -15.55
N LEU A 281 10.32 2.75 -14.58
CA LEU A 281 9.29 2.19 -13.68
C LEU A 281 8.07 1.68 -14.44
N LYS A 282 7.59 2.44 -15.42
CA LYS A 282 6.44 2.05 -16.23
C LYS A 282 6.74 0.81 -17.09
N SER A 283 7.95 0.72 -17.66
CA SER A 283 8.34 -0.42 -18.52
C SER A 283 8.61 -1.71 -17.75
N GLU A 284 9.11 -1.61 -16.51
CA GLU A 284 9.48 -2.76 -15.67
C GLU A 284 8.42 -3.09 -14.59
N ASN A 285 7.24 -2.51 -14.71
CA ASN A 285 6.20 -2.69 -13.71
C ASN A 285 5.73 -4.16 -13.62
N ARG A 286 5.77 -4.71 -12.39
CA ARG A 286 5.29 -6.06 -12.06
C ARG A 286 4.30 -6.05 -10.89
N ILE A 287 3.80 -4.86 -10.51
CA ILE A 287 2.80 -4.75 -9.46
C ILE A 287 1.52 -5.43 -9.93
N ARG A 288 0.88 -6.13 -9.01
CA ARG A 288 -0.38 -6.79 -9.28
C ARG A 288 -1.34 -6.64 -8.11
N PRO A 289 -2.64 -6.42 -8.36
CA PRO A 289 -3.65 -6.50 -7.32
C PRO A 289 -3.74 -7.93 -6.79
N VAL A 290 -4.06 -8.07 -5.51
CA VAL A 290 -4.26 -9.36 -4.84
C VAL A 290 -5.62 -9.33 -4.14
N VAL A 291 -6.44 -10.33 -4.38
CA VAL A 291 -7.69 -10.52 -3.64
C VAL A 291 -7.42 -11.47 -2.48
N VAL A 292 -7.68 -11.01 -1.27
CA VAL A 292 -7.58 -11.83 -0.07
C VAL A 292 -8.96 -12.44 0.30
N PRO A 293 -9.00 -13.63 0.95
CA PRO A 293 -10.27 -14.30 1.27
C PRO A 293 -11.25 -13.44 2.05
N ASP A 294 -10.77 -12.57 2.93
CA ASP A 294 -11.57 -11.63 3.72
C ASP A 294 -12.42 -10.68 2.87
N GLN A 295 -11.93 -10.32 1.69
CA GLN A 295 -12.65 -9.46 0.75
C GLN A 295 -13.83 -10.18 0.06
N LEU A 296 -13.88 -11.50 0.13
CA LEU A 296 -14.93 -12.33 -0.48
C LEU A 296 -15.92 -12.90 0.55
N GLN A 297 -15.84 -12.48 1.82
CA GLN A 297 -16.65 -13.06 2.91
C GLN A 297 -18.15 -12.84 2.71
N VAL A 298 -18.56 -11.67 2.23
CA VAL A 298 -19.95 -11.36 1.91
C VAL A 298 -20.03 -10.96 0.46
N TYR A 299 -20.27 -11.97 -0.38
CA TYR A 299 -20.27 -11.84 -1.84
C TYR A 299 -21.70 -11.67 -2.33
N PHE A 300 -22.03 -10.49 -2.86
CA PHE A 300 -23.35 -10.15 -3.40
C PHE A 300 -23.33 -10.15 -4.92
N ILE A 301 -24.26 -10.83 -5.55
CA ILE A 301 -24.38 -10.93 -7.01
C ILE A 301 -25.77 -10.42 -7.41
N SER A 302 -25.84 -9.46 -8.34
CA SER A 302 -27.10 -9.00 -8.89
C SER A 302 -26.93 -8.29 -10.24
N GLY A 303 -28.02 -8.20 -10.98
CA GLY A 303 -28.18 -7.44 -12.20
C GLY A 303 -29.60 -6.93 -12.36
N THR A 304 -29.91 -6.27 -13.48
CA THR A 304 -31.26 -5.70 -13.69
C THR A 304 -32.35 -6.78 -13.75
N GLN A 305 -32.00 -8.00 -14.19
CA GLN A 305 -32.93 -9.15 -14.23
C GLN A 305 -33.49 -9.53 -12.84
N ASP A 306 -32.78 -9.18 -11.76
CA ASP A 306 -33.17 -9.53 -10.39
C ASP A 306 -34.11 -8.46 -9.78
N VAL A 307 -34.30 -7.33 -10.46
CA VAL A 307 -35.03 -6.15 -9.99
C VAL A 307 -36.06 -5.65 -11.00
N GLU A 308 -36.69 -6.55 -11.77
CA GLU A 308 -37.73 -6.23 -12.76
C GLU A 308 -37.21 -5.26 -13.86
N LEU A 309 -35.94 -5.37 -14.24
CA LEU A 309 -35.24 -4.54 -15.20
C LEU A 309 -35.24 -3.03 -14.83
N ASN A 310 -35.23 -2.74 -13.54
CA ASN A 310 -35.24 -1.36 -13.02
C ASN A 310 -33.85 -0.97 -12.49
N GLU A 311 -33.12 -0.17 -13.26
CA GLU A 311 -31.78 0.29 -12.94
C GLU A 311 -31.70 1.06 -11.60
N ASN A 312 -32.62 1.99 -11.36
CA ASN A 312 -32.65 2.79 -10.13
C ASN A 312 -32.86 1.92 -8.89
N ARG A 313 -33.67 0.86 -9.03
CA ARG A 313 -33.91 -0.11 -7.95
C ARG A 313 -32.63 -0.91 -7.69
N LEU A 314 -31.91 -1.33 -8.73
CA LEU A 314 -30.62 -2.02 -8.58
C LEU A 314 -29.60 -1.15 -7.85
N LEU A 315 -29.41 0.10 -8.27
CA LEU A 315 -28.49 1.05 -7.65
C LEU A 315 -28.80 1.24 -6.15
N SER A 316 -30.10 1.40 -5.79
CA SER A 316 -30.49 1.54 -4.39
C SER A 316 -30.21 0.30 -3.57
N ILE A 317 -30.52 -0.90 -4.09
CA ILE A 317 -30.26 -2.17 -3.41
C ILE A 317 -28.76 -2.40 -3.21
N VAL A 318 -27.95 -2.13 -4.23
CA VAL A 318 -26.49 -2.28 -4.13
C VAL A 318 -25.91 -1.30 -3.13
N GLU A 319 -26.39 -0.04 -3.11
CA GLU A 319 -25.92 0.94 -2.11
C GLU A 319 -26.32 0.52 -0.68
N ASP A 320 -27.53 0.01 -0.47
CA ASP A 320 -27.97 -0.49 0.82
C ASP A 320 -27.18 -1.75 1.27
N ALA A 321 -26.88 -2.66 0.33
CA ALA A 321 -26.06 -3.83 0.59
C ALA A 321 -24.61 -3.45 0.97
N CYS A 322 -24.00 -2.51 0.24
CA CYS A 322 -22.67 -2.00 0.57
C CYS A 322 -22.64 -1.33 1.94
N ARG A 323 -23.67 -0.53 2.27
CA ARG A 323 -23.83 0.07 3.61
C ARG A 323 -24.01 -0.99 4.69
N GLY A 324 -24.64 -2.12 4.36
CA GLY A 324 -24.89 -3.26 5.24
C GLY A 324 -23.67 -4.16 5.47
N GLY A 325 -22.54 -3.93 4.80
CA GLY A 325 -21.30 -4.67 5.04
C GLY A 325 -20.96 -5.75 4.00
N VAL A 326 -21.53 -5.67 2.80
CA VAL A 326 -21.06 -6.47 1.66
C VAL A 326 -19.59 -6.13 1.40
N THR A 327 -18.77 -7.14 1.16
CA THR A 327 -17.32 -6.98 0.91
C THR A 327 -16.96 -7.10 -0.56
N CYS A 328 -17.80 -7.77 -1.36
CA CYS A 328 -17.63 -7.92 -2.81
C CYS A 328 -18.99 -7.89 -3.50
N PHE A 329 -19.11 -7.09 -4.56
CA PHE A 329 -20.30 -7.07 -5.42
C PHE A 329 -19.94 -7.50 -6.84
N GLN A 330 -20.68 -8.48 -7.37
CA GLN A 330 -20.58 -8.91 -8.76
C GLN A 330 -21.77 -8.39 -9.57
N PHE A 331 -21.49 -7.53 -10.55
CA PHE A 331 -22.47 -7.13 -11.52
C PHE A 331 -22.65 -8.21 -12.59
N ARG A 332 -23.79 -8.88 -12.56
CA ARG A 332 -24.14 -9.97 -13.44
C ARG A 332 -25.38 -9.63 -14.27
N GLU A 333 -25.14 -9.14 -15.48
CA GLU A 333 -26.18 -8.71 -16.41
C GLU A 333 -26.37 -9.80 -17.47
N LYS A 334 -27.26 -10.78 -17.19
CA LYS A 334 -27.55 -11.94 -18.07
C LYS A 334 -29.06 -12.26 -18.09
N GLY A 335 -29.59 -12.53 -19.27
CA GLY A 335 -30.96 -12.97 -19.44
C GLY A 335 -31.73 -12.17 -20.49
N MET A 336 -33.02 -12.45 -20.62
CA MET A 336 -33.87 -11.73 -21.59
C MET A 336 -34.20 -10.31 -21.08
N GLY A 337 -33.96 -9.31 -21.95
CA GLY A 337 -34.28 -7.91 -21.65
C GLY A 337 -33.23 -7.18 -20.82
N THR A 338 -32.09 -7.79 -20.53
CA THR A 338 -30.94 -7.13 -19.85
C THR A 338 -30.32 -6.06 -20.75
N LEU A 339 -29.59 -5.14 -20.13
CA LEU A 339 -28.97 -4.00 -20.81
C LEU A 339 -27.80 -4.43 -21.68
N GLU A 340 -27.62 -3.74 -22.79
CA GLU A 340 -26.51 -3.94 -23.72
C GLU A 340 -25.86 -2.60 -24.10
N GLY A 341 -24.62 -2.66 -24.60
CA GLY A 341 -23.91 -1.51 -25.14
C GLY A 341 -23.77 -0.36 -24.15
N GLN A 342 -24.11 0.86 -24.59
CA GLN A 342 -23.92 2.09 -23.82
C GLN A 342 -24.69 2.12 -22.50
N GLN A 343 -25.91 1.61 -22.47
CA GLN A 343 -26.74 1.59 -21.25
C GLN A 343 -26.13 0.68 -20.19
N LYS A 344 -25.63 -0.50 -20.59
CA LYS A 344 -24.92 -1.42 -19.67
C LYS A 344 -23.66 -0.75 -19.11
N LEU A 345 -22.90 -0.04 -19.94
CA LEU A 345 -21.70 0.68 -19.52
C LEU A 345 -22.03 1.78 -18.51
N GLU A 346 -23.04 2.60 -18.76
CA GLU A 346 -23.45 3.68 -17.86
C GLU A 346 -23.89 3.16 -16.49
N LEU A 347 -24.68 2.09 -16.46
CA LEU A 347 -25.08 1.45 -15.22
C LEU A 347 -23.88 0.84 -14.48
N ALA A 348 -22.98 0.17 -15.20
CA ALA A 348 -21.77 -0.42 -14.62
C ALA A 348 -20.86 0.66 -13.98
N GLN A 349 -20.72 1.83 -14.59
CA GLN A 349 -19.99 2.98 -14.03
C GLN A 349 -20.63 3.52 -12.74
N GLN A 350 -21.97 3.61 -12.68
CA GLN A 350 -22.65 4.05 -11.48
C GLN A 350 -22.50 3.03 -10.33
N LEU A 351 -22.59 1.74 -10.63
CA LEU A 351 -22.35 0.66 -9.65
C LEU A 351 -20.92 0.68 -9.13
N GLN A 352 -19.94 0.89 -10.01
CA GLN A 352 -18.53 1.05 -9.64
C GLN A 352 -18.33 2.21 -8.67
N GLN A 353 -18.96 3.37 -8.90
CA GLN A 353 -18.89 4.51 -8.00
C GLN A 353 -19.49 4.21 -6.62
N ILE A 354 -20.59 3.46 -6.57
CA ILE A 354 -21.20 3.02 -5.30
C ILE A 354 -20.20 2.09 -4.56
N CYS A 355 -19.67 1.08 -5.23
CA CYS A 355 -18.72 0.15 -4.62
C CYS A 355 -17.47 0.89 -4.09
N ALA A 356 -16.91 1.80 -4.88
CA ALA A 356 -15.76 2.62 -4.47
C ALA A 356 -16.06 3.48 -3.23
N LYS A 357 -17.26 4.10 -3.15
CA LYS A 357 -17.69 4.91 -2.00
C LYS A 357 -17.70 4.13 -0.68
N TYR A 358 -18.01 2.84 -0.73
CA TYR A 358 -18.13 1.97 0.45
C TYR A 358 -16.95 1.01 0.60
N ASN A 359 -15.91 1.13 -0.21
CA ASN A 359 -14.75 0.25 -0.21
C ASN A 359 -15.11 -1.24 -0.42
N VAL A 360 -15.99 -1.51 -1.38
CA VAL A 360 -16.44 -2.86 -1.77
C VAL A 360 -15.77 -3.26 -3.08
N LEU A 361 -15.23 -4.47 -3.17
CA LEU A 361 -14.69 -4.98 -4.43
C LEU A 361 -15.79 -5.06 -5.49
N TYR A 362 -15.49 -4.58 -6.69
CA TYR A 362 -16.40 -4.58 -7.83
C TYR A 362 -15.95 -5.55 -8.91
N ILE A 363 -16.73 -6.58 -9.14
CA ILE A 363 -16.45 -7.68 -10.08
C ILE A 363 -17.45 -7.61 -11.23
N ILE A 364 -16.99 -7.77 -12.46
CA ILE A 364 -17.84 -7.94 -13.64
C ILE A 364 -17.95 -9.42 -13.97
N ASN A 365 -19.15 -9.89 -14.30
CA ASN A 365 -19.39 -11.25 -14.72
C ASN A 365 -19.21 -11.40 -16.24
N ASP A 366 -18.29 -12.28 -16.68
CA ASP A 366 -17.96 -12.71 -18.05
C ASP A 366 -17.46 -11.63 -19.02
N ASP A 367 -17.86 -10.38 -18.88
CA ASP A 367 -17.61 -9.28 -19.82
C ASP A 367 -16.28 -8.59 -19.52
N VAL A 368 -15.20 -9.12 -20.11
CA VAL A 368 -13.83 -8.60 -19.88
C VAL A 368 -13.68 -7.17 -20.39
N ASP A 369 -14.28 -6.86 -21.54
CA ASP A 369 -14.21 -5.52 -22.13
C ASP A 369 -14.91 -4.48 -21.25
N LEU A 370 -16.08 -4.84 -20.70
CA LEU A 370 -16.78 -4.00 -19.72
C LEU A 370 -15.96 -3.80 -18.45
N ALA A 371 -15.36 -4.87 -17.93
CA ALA A 371 -14.54 -4.80 -16.73
C ALA A 371 -13.37 -3.82 -16.90
N MET A 372 -12.69 -3.87 -18.02
CA MET A 372 -11.62 -2.92 -18.37
C MET A 372 -12.18 -1.49 -18.52
N ALA A 373 -13.33 -1.32 -19.22
CA ALA A 373 -13.92 -0.02 -19.46
C ALA A 373 -14.36 0.72 -18.20
N VAL A 374 -14.73 -0.02 -17.12
CA VAL A 374 -15.16 0.56 -15.85
C VAL A 374 -14.08 0.46 -14.75
N ASN A 375 -12.90 -0.04 -15.08
CA ASN A 375 -11.81 -0.30 -14.12
C ASN A 375 -12.31 -1.12 -12.91
N ALA A 376 -12.93 -2.27 -13.19
CA ALA A 376 -13.39 -3.19 -12.16
C ALA A 376 -12.19 -3.83 -11.43
N ASP A 377 -12.40 -4.25 -10.17
CA ASP A 377 -11.36 -4.92 -9.37
C ASP A 377 -11.10 -6.37 -9.86
N GLY A 378 -11.97 -6.93 -10.70
CA GLY A 378 -11.78 -8.24 -11.29
C GLY A 378 -12.90 -8.67 -12.22
N VAL A 379 -12.71 -9.84 -12.83
CA VAL A 379 -13.68 -10.51 -13.70
C VAL A 379 -13.98 -11.89 -13.17
N HIS A 380 -15.26 -12.25 -13.11
CA HIS A 380 -15.69 -13.61 -12.84
C HIS A 380 -16.00 -14.32 -14.17
N VAL A 381 -15.32 -15.40 -14.47
CA VAL A 381 -15.57 -16.21 -15.67
C VAL A 381 -15.95 -17.64 -15.28
N GLY A 382 -16.98 -18.18 -15.92
CA GLY A 382 -17.40 -19.55 -15.74
C GLY A 382 -16.57 -20.53 -16.58
N GLN A 383 -16.83 -21.83 -16.42
CA GLN A 383 -16.08 -22.90 -17.11
C GLN A 383 -16.34 -22.93 -18.63
N GLU A 384 -17.47 -22.38 -19.09
CA GLU A 384 -17.86 -22.35 -20.52
C GLU A 384 -17.59 -20.99 -21.16
N ASP A 385 -17.12 -19.99 -20.38
CA ASP A 385 -16.80 -18.65 -20.85
C ASP A 385 -15.35 -18.57 -21.35
N MET A 386 -14.79 -17.36 -21.49
CA MET A 386 -13.39 -17.16 -21.90
C MET A 386 -12.43 -17.89 -20.95
N ARG A 387 -11.41 -18.54 -21.48
CA ARG A 387 -10.44 -19.28 -20.67
C ARG A 387 -9.68 -18.35 -19.73
N LEU A 388 -9.46 -18.79 -18.50
CA LEU A 388 -8.77 -18.01 -17.48
C LEU A 388 -7.39 -17.48 -17.94
N GLU A 389 -6.66 -18.27 -18.73
CA GLU A 389 -5.36 -17.87 -19.29
C GLU A 389 -5.50 -16.72 -20.30
N GLU A 390 -6.56 -16.74 -21.10
CA GLU A 390 -6.87 -15.66 -22.06
C GLU A 390 -7.27 -14.38 -21.32
N VAL A 391 -8.14 -14.50 -20.30
CA VAL A 391 -8.51 -13.35 -19.44
C VAL A 391 -7.28 -12.74 -18.79
N ARG A 392 -6.38 -13.54 -18.20
CA ARG A 392 -5.14 -13.06 -17.55
C ARG A 392 -4.17 -12.33 -18.48
N ASN A 393 -4.29 -12.52 -19.78
CA ASN A 393 -3.48 -11.80 -20.77
C ASN A 393 -4.12 -10.48 -21.21
N LEU A 394 -5.38 -10.25 -20.85
CA LEU A 394 -6.14 -9.05 -21.21
C LEU A 394 -6.27 -8.06 -20.04
N VAL A 395 -6.21 -8.58 -18.79
CA VAL A 395 -6.43 -7.78 -17.55
C VAL A 395 -5.20 -7.76 -16.64
#